data_5e3e6f92be32dc27454a6223e7846ebf
#
_entry.id   5e3e6f92be32dc27454a6223e7846ebf
#
_cell.length_a   1.000
_cell.length_b   1.000
_cell.length_c   1.000
_cell.angle_alpha   90.00
_cell.angle_beta   90.00
_cell.angle_gamma   90.00
#
_symmetry.space_group_name_H-M   'P 1'
#
loop_
_entity.id
_entity.type
_entity.pdbx_description
1 polymer ?
#
loop_
_entity_poly.entity_id
_entity_poly.type
_entity_poly.pdbx_seq_one_letter_code
_entity_poly.pdbx_strand_id
1 'polypeptide(L)'
;LSGGERGRLHLANTLKQGANVLLLDEPSNDLDIETLRALEEAILSFPGCVMVISHDRWFLDRIATHILAYEGDSHMEFFAGGYSEYHEDYIRRKGTDSQPTRVKYKRLRA
;
A
#
# COMPACT_ATOMS: atom_id res chain seq x y z
N LEU A 1 9.54 -23.23 4.98
CA LEU A 1 9.65 -21.77 4.96
C LEU A 1 8.48 -21.12 5.67
N SER A 2 8.74 -20.07 6.41
CA SER A 2 7.69 -19.25 7.02
C SER A 2 6.93 -18.48 5.94
N GLY A 3 5.75 -17.98 6.26
CA GLY A 3 4.98 -17.14 5.34
C GLY A 3 5.75 -15.91 4.90
N GLY A 4 6.49 -15.28 5.82
CA GLY A 4 7.31 -14.11 5.50
C GLY A 4 8.46 -14.44 4.57
N GLU A 5 9.11 -15.59 4.77
CA GLU A 5 10.21 -16.03 3.91
C GLU A 5 9.73 -16.32 2.49
N ARG A 6 8.57 -16.95 2.36
CA ARG A 6 7.97 -17.20 1.04
C ARG A 6 7.66 -15.88 0.33
N GLY A 7 7.13 -14.92 1.06
CA GLY A 7 6.82 -13.61 0.51
C GLY A 7 8.06 -12.91 -0.01
N ARG A 8 9.15 -12.95 0.76
CA ARG A 8 10.43 -12.37 0.34
C ARG A 8 10.95 -13.01 -0.94
N LEU A 9 10.93 -14.34 -0.99
CA LEU A 9 11.41 -15.07 -2.15
C LEU A 9 10.59 -14.75 -3.40
N HIS A 10 9.27 -14.72 -3.25
CA HIS A 10 8.37 -14.39 -4.34
C HIS A 10 8.60 -12.98 -4.86
N LEU A 11 8.73 -12.02 -3.95
CA LEU A 11 9.00 -10.63 -4.31
C LEU A 11 10.32 -10.50 -5.05
N ALA A 12 11.37 -11.15 -4.54
CA ALA A 12 12.68 -11.10 -5.17
C ALA A 12 12.63 -11.67 -6.59
N ASN A 13 11.93 -12.77 -6.80
CA ASN A 13 11.77 -13.36 -8.13
C ASN A 13 11.02 -12.43 -9.07
N THR A 14 9.95 -11.80 -8.59
CA THR A 14 9.17 -10.85 -9.38
C THR A 14 10.02 -9.67 -9.83
N LEU A 15 10.82 -9.13 -8.94
CA LEU A 15 11.71 -8.01 -9.25
C LEU A 15 12.76 -8.39 -10.30
N LYS A 16 13.29 -9.61 -10.21
CA LYS A 16 14.28 -10.11 -11.17
C LYS A 16 13.71 -10.30 -12.57
N GLN A 17 12.42 -10.52 -12.69
CA GLN A 17 11.79 -10.74 -13.99
C GLN A 17 11.63 -9.46 -14.81
N GLY A 18 11.98 -8.32 -14.26
CA GLY A 18 11.90 -7.06 -14.99
C GLY A 18 10.49 -6.57 -15.24
N ALA A 19 9.55 -6.91 -14.35
CA ALA A 19 8.18 -6.48 -14.47
C ALA A 19 8.09 -4.95 -14.43
N ASN A 20 7.20 -4.37 -15.24
CA ASN A 20 6.94 -2.92 -15.23
C ASN A 20 5.86 -2.51 -14.24
N VAL A 21 5.00 -3.44 -13.87
CA VAL A 21 3.92 -3.23 -12.90
C VAL A 21 3.99 -4.35 -11.88
N LEU A 22 4.00 -3.97 -10.61
CA LEU A 22 4.04 -4.90 -9.50
C LEU A 22 2.76 -4.73 -8.71
N LEU A 23 2.03 -5.83 -8.51
CA LEU A 23 0.81 -5.83 -7.72
C LEU A 23 1.03 -6.68 -6.46
N LEU A 24 0.88 -6.07 -5.30
CA LEU A 24 1.09 -6.71 -4.01
C LEU A 24 -0.18 -6.64 -3.18
N ASP A 25 -0.60 -7.79 -2.65
CA ASP A 25 -1.79 -7.88 -1.80
C ASP A 25 -1.37 -8.22 -0.39
N GLU A 26 -1.60 -7.28 0.53
CA GLU A 26 -1.25 -7.39 1.95
C GLU A 26 0.19 -7.86 2.17
N PRO A 27 1.17 -7.20 1.52
CA PRO A 27 2.55 -7.69 1.53
C PRO A 27 3.25 -7.54 2.88
N SER A 28 2.72 -6.72 3.78
CA SER A 28 3.33 -6.49 5.08
C SER A 28 2.85 -7.46 6.16
N ASN A 29 1.89 -8.34 5.84
CA ASN A 29 1.35 -9.29 6.81
C ASN A 29 2.42 -10.29 7.27
N ASP A 30 2.47 -10.51 8.57
CA ASP A 30 3.35 -11.52 9.19
C ASP A 30 4.84 -11.33 8.94
N LEU A 31 5.25 -10.11 8.61
CA LEU A 31 6.66 -9.80 8.43
C LEU A 31 7.28 -9.24 9.70
N ASP A 32 8.51 -9.65 9.98
CA ASP A 32 9.28 -9.01 11.03
C ASP A 32 9.79 -7.63 10.55
N ILE A 33 10.36 -6.87 11.46
CA ILE A 33 10.79 -5.49 11.17
C ILE A 33 11.85 -5.44 10.08
N GLU A 34 12.81 -6.34 10.11
CA GLU A 34 13.88 -6.35 9.11
C GLU A 34 13.36 -6.65 7.73
N THR A 35 12.49 -7.66 7.64
CA THR A 35 11.88 -8.03 6.36
C THR A 35 10.97 -6.92 5.85
N LEU A 36 10.23 -6.29 6.74
CA LEU A 36 9.37 -5.16 6.37
C LEU A 36 10.18 -4.00 5.81
N ARG A 37 11.31 -3.68 6.42
CA ARG A 37 12.19 -2.61 5.92
C ARG A 37 12.77 -2.95 4.55
N ALA A 38 13.16 -4.21 4.36
CA ALA A 38 13.65 -4.66 3.05
C ALA A 38 12.56 -4.56 1.99
N LEU A 39 11.33 -4.91 2.34
CA LEU A 39 10.19 -4.78 1.45
C LEU A 39 9.94 -3.32 1.07
N GLU A 40 9.97 -2.42 2.03
CA GLU A 40 9.79 -0.99 1.78
C GLU A 40 10.85 -0.46 0.83
N GLU A 41 12.10 -0.83 1.04
CA GLU A 41 13.18 -0.42 0.16
C GLU A 41 13.01 -0.96 -1.26
N ALA A 42 12.61 -2.22 -1.38
CA ALA A 42 12.37 -2.83 -2.69
C ALA A 42 11.26 -2.10 -3.44
N ILE A 43 10.17 -1.76 -2.76
CA ILE A 43 9.06 -1.02 -3.37
C ILE A 43 9.52 0.38 -3.79
N LEU A 44 10.25 1.07 -2.91
CA LEU A 44 10.71 2.43 -3.18
C LEU A 44 11.71 2.50 -4.33
N SER A 45 12.46 1.42 -4.54
CA SER A 45 13.48 1.35 -5.60
C SER A 45 12.95 0.78 -6.90
N PHE A 46 11.74 0.25 -6.91
CA PHE A 46 11.21 -0.40 -8.10
C PHE A 46 11.04 0.61 -9.22
N PRO A 47 11.60 0.33 -10.41
CA PRO A 47 11.60 1.33 -11.50
C PRO A 47 10.29 1.42 -12.27
N GLY A 48 9.26 0.72 -11.84
CA GLY A 48 7.97 0.74 -12.49
C GLY A 48 6.87 1.22 -11.54
N CYS A 49 5.65 0.89 -11.88
CA CYS A 49 4.48 1.21 -11.06
C CYS A 49 4.22 0.09 -10.06
N VAL A 50 4.01 0.45 -8.81
CA VAL A 50 3.66 -0.52 -7.76
C VAL A 50 2.28 -0.19 -7.24
N MET A 51 1.39 -1.18 -7.26
CA MET A 51 0.07 -1.08 -6.64
C MET A 51 0.03 -2.02 -5.45
N VAL A 52 -0.27 -1.48 -4.28
CA VAL A 52 -0.31 -2.24 -3.04
C VAL A 52 -1.70 -2.16 -2.42
N ILE A 53 -2.25 -3.32 -2.07
CA ILE A 53 -3.49 -3.40 -1.30
C ILE A 53 -3.10 -3.69 0.14
N SER A 54 -3.45 -2.80 1.06
CA SER A 54 -3.08 -2.96 2.47
C SER A 54 -4.04 -2.23 3.39
N HIS A 55 -4.21 -2.75 4.59
CA HIS A 55 -4.91 -2.09 5.69
C HIS A 55 -3.95 -1.53 6.73
N ASP A 56 -2.66 -1.71 6.52
CA ASP A 56 -1.63 -1.22 7.43
C ASP A 56 -1.33 0.25 7.13
N ARG A 57 -1.86 1.13 7.96
CA ARG A 57 -1.74 2.59 7.78
C ARG A 57 -0.31 3.08 7.85
N TRP A 58 0.48 2.50 8.74
CA TRP A 58 1.87 2.88 8.90
C TRP A 58 2.70 2.52 7.66
N PHE A 59 2.46 1.32 7.15
CA PHE A 59 3.12 0.87 5.93
C PHE A 59 2.74 1.75 4.76
N LEU A 60 1.44 2.03 4.61
CA LEU A 60 0.95 2.90 3.54
C LEU A 60 1.54 4.30 3.61
N ASP A 61 1.63 4.86 4.82
CA ASP A 61 2.13 6.22 4.98
C ASP A 61 3.61 6.34 4.62
N ARG A 62 4.38 5.28 4.85
CA ARG A 62 5.81 5.31 4.55
C ARG A 62 6.14 5.19 3.07
N ILE A 63 5.31 4.52 2.28
CA ILE A 63 5.68 4.23 0.89
C ILE A 63 4.73 4.76 -0.18
N ALA A 64 3.52 5.21 0.17
CA ALA A 64 2.55 5.65 -0.82
C ALA A 64 2.82 7.06 -1.30
N THR A 65 2.75 7.23 -2.61
CA THR A 65 2.70 8.56 -3.23
C THR A 65 1.26 8.94 -3.57
N HIS A 66 0.41 7.94 -3.73
CA HIS A 66 -1.00 8.11 -4.08
C HIS A 66 -1.84 7.08 -3.34
N ILE A 67 -3.07 7.44 -3.02
CA ILE A 67 -4.02 6.54 -2.39
C ILE A 67 -5.24 6.40 -3.30
N LEU A 68 -5.66 5.16 -3.52
CA LEU A 68 -6.93 4.86 -4.15
C LEU A 68 -7.82 4.24 -3.08
N ALA A 69 -8.82 4.97 -2.64
CA ALA A 69 -9.64 4.59 -1.51
C ALA A 69 -11.06 4.26 -1.94
N TYR A 70 -11.56 3.12 -1.45
CA TYR A 70 -12.98 2.79 -1.58
C TYR A 70 -13.71 3.40 -0.39
N GLU A 71 -14.58 4.37 -0.65
CA GLU A 71 -15.27 5.13 0.39
C GLU A 71 -16.73 4.73 0.58
N GLY A 72 -17.12 3.60 0.01
CA GLY A 72 -18.49 3.11 0.11
C GLY A 72 -19.35 3.54 -1.07
N ASP A 73 -20.51 2.93 -1.23
CA ASP A 73 -21.51 3.25 -2.26
C ASP A 73 -20.91 3.30 -3.67
N SER A 74 -19.99 2.40 -3.95
CA SER A 74 -19.28 2.32 -5.24
C SER A 74 -18.45 3.57 -5.56
N HIS A 75 -18.15 4.39 -4.56
CA HIS A 75 -17.32 5.56 -4.75
C HIS A 75 -15.87 5.26 -4.48
N MET A 76 -15.01 5.55 -5.46
CA MET A 76 -13.57 5.44 -5.35
C MET A 76 -12.97 6.82 -5.40
N GLU A 77 -12.08 7.13 -4.45
CA GLU A 77 -11.40 8.41 -4.40
C GLU A 77 -9.93 8.21 -4.69
N PHE A 78 -9.41 8.93 -5.68
CA PHE A 78 -7.98 8.91 -6.00
C PHE A 78 -7.34 10.17 -5.43
N PHE A 79 -6.38 9.98 -4.54
CA PHE A 79 -5.76 11.07 -3.81
C PHE A 79 -4.25 11.08 -4.06
N ALA A 80 -3.71 12.23 -4.43
CA ALA A 80 -2.26 12.41 -4.61
C ALA A 80 -1.64 12.83 -3.28
N GLY A 81 -0.98 11.89 -2.61
CA GLY A 81 -0.37 12.11 -1.30
C GLY A 81 -0.29 10.82 -0.51
N GLY A 82 0.22 10.89 0.71
CA GLY A 82 0.31 9.75 1.60
C GLY A 82 -0.99 9.48 2.34
N TYR A 83 -0.97 8.42 3.15
CA TYR A 83 -2.17 8.02 3.87
C TYR A 83 -2.64 9.09 4.86
N SER A 84 -1.72 9.68 5.63
CA SER A 84 -2.09 10.69 6.61
C SER A 84 -2.75 11.89 5.96
N GLU A 85 -2.24 12.33 4.84
CA GLU A 85 -2.82 13.43 4.07
C GLU A 85 -4.20 13.06 3.53
N TYR A 86 -4.34 11.84 3.03
CA TYR A 86 -5.64 11.35 2.57
C TYR A 86 -6.64 11.32 3.72
N HIS A 87 -6.24 10.84 4.89
CA HIS A 87 -7.13 10.74 6.05
C HIS A 87 -7.62 12.11 6.49
N GLU A 88 -6.75 13.11 6.51
CA GLU A 88 -7.13 14.49 6.81
C GLU A 88 -8.13 15.01 5.78
N ASP A 89 -7.89 14.74 4.50
CA ASP A 89 -8.80 15.13 3.44
C ASP A 89 -10.17 14.47 3.60
N TYR A 90 -10.17 13.17 3.94
CA TYR A 90 -11.41 12.43 4.16
C TYR A 90 -12.23 13.04 5.29
N ILE A 91 -11.58 13.35 6.41
CA ILE A 91 -12.26 13.96 7.57
C ILE A 91 -12.82 15.31 7.18
N ARG A 92 -12.08 16.11 6.45
CA ARG A 92 -12.52 17.43 6.03
C ARG A 92 -13.75 17.36 5.11
N ARG A 93 -13.79 16.38 4.21
CA ARG A 93 -14.91 16.20 3.29
C ARG A 93 -16.13 15.57 3.93
N LYS A 94 -15.91 14.62 4.86
CA LYS A 94 -16.99 13.80 5.43
C LYS A 94 -17.35 14.19 6.86
N GLY A 95 -16.55 15.01 7.50
CA GLY A 95 -16.72 15.39 8.91
C GLY A 95 -15.93 14.51 9.84
N THR A 96 -15.76 15.01 11.08
CA THR A 96 -14.86 14.38 12.04
C THR A 96 -15.32 13.02 12.55
N ASP A 97 -16.62 12.76 12.48
CA ASP A 97 -17.18 11.51 13.00
C ASP A 97 -17.30 10.43 11.95
N SER A 98 -16.97 10.73 10.71
CA SER A 98 -17.09 9.78 9.61
C SER A 98 -15.83 8.95 9.50
N GLN A 99 -15.90 7.72 10.01
CA GLN A 99 -14.85 6.76 9.83
C GLN A 99 -15.33 5.72 8.82
N PRO A 100 -14.57 5.48 7.74
CA PRO A 100 -14.97 4.42 6.81
C PRO A 100 -14.93 3.08 7.53
N THR A 101 -16.03 2.38 7.58
CA THR A 101 -16.12 1.10 8.25
C THR A 101 -15.51 -0.03 7.45
N ARG A 102 -15.40 0.17 6.13
CA ARG A 102 -14.81 -0.82 5.23
C ARG A 102 -14.03 -0.08 4.16
N VAL A 103 -12.83 0.33 4.49
CA VAL A 103 -11.98 1.01 3.53
C VAL A 103 -10.87 0.08 3.11
N LYS A 104 -10.78 -0.16 1.81
CA LYS A 104 -9.64 -0.85 1.24
C LYS A 104 -8.80 0.19 0.54
N TYR A 105 -7.57 0.30 0.95
CA TYR A 105 -6.65 1.25 0.35
C TYR A 105 -5.80 0.55 -0.67
N LYS A 106 -5.76 1.11 -1.86
CA LYS A 106 -4.85 0.67 -2.90
C LYS A 106 -3.79 1.73 -3.06
N ARG A 107 -2.57 1.31 -3.11
CA ARG A 107 -1.46 2.21 -3.31
C ARG A 107 -1.00 2.15 -4.72
N LEU A 108 -0.89 3.32 -5.32
CA LEU A 108 -0.26 3.46 -6.61
C LEU A 108 1.04 4.20 -6.42
N ARG A 109 2.07 3.63 -7.00
CA ARG A 109 3.35 4.28 -7.05
C ARG A 109 3.89 4.16 -8.47
N ALA A 110 4.11 5.29 -9.07
CA ALA A 110 4.68 5.36 -10.40
C ALA A 110 6.13 5.74 -10.36
#